data_d99b993a9d96cb2cbee69f16772edd59
#
_entry.id   d99b993a9d96cb2cbee69f16772edd59
#
_cell.length_a   1.000
_cell.length_b   1.000
_cell.length_c   1.000
_cell.angle_alpha   90.00
_cell.angle_beta   90.00
_cell.angle_gamma   90.00
#
_symmetry.space_group_name_H-M   'P 1'
#
loop_
_entity.id
_entity.type
_entity.pdbx_description
1 polymer ?
#
loop_
_entity_poly.entity_id
_entity_poly.type
_entity_poly.pdbx_seq_one_letter_code
_entity_poly.pdbx_strand_id
1 'polypeptide(L)'
;SLAAGVIPELIKDPARFVEVTAGAGWKATGVWFDQESWSSTTSREVKRRIDDNGLEAVDMEVIRLGRSIDTGKALIEAAYEVGAKNILVVSSLHSFGETADQLSHLCSLAEAGDITICLEFMRFTSVKSLSDALEVVELVDAPNVGILLDLLHVVRSGTTFKEIEACDPKLFPYAQW
;
A
#
# COMPACT_ATOMS: atom_id res chain seq x y z
N SER A 1 -7.23 -1.44 10.99
CA SER A 1 -6.56 -0.14 10.83
C SER A 1 -7.53 0.92 10.35
N LEU A 2 -7.16 2.17 10.51
CA LEU A 2 -7.82 3.26 9.81
C LEU A 2 -6.98 3.60 8.57
N ALA A 3 -7.60 3.61 7.38
CA ALA A 3 -6.91 3.92 6.13
C ALA A 3 -6.55 5.41 6.05
N ALA A 4 -5.37 5.72 5.51
CA ALA A 4 -4.81 7.08 5.53
C ALA A 4 -5.66 8.13 4.80
N GLY A 5 -6.36 7.74 3.74
CA GLY A 5 -7.15 8.65 2.90
C GLY A 5 -8.55 9.02 3.44
N VAL A 6 -9.01 8.45 4.56
CA VAL A 6 -10.40 8.65 5.05
C VAL A 6 -10.65 10.03 5.66
N ILE A 7 -9.59 10.76 6.02
CA ILE A 7 -9.69 12.15 6.52
C ILE A 7 -8.84 13.05 5.61
N PRO A 8 -9.41 13.55 4.49
CA PRO A 8 -8.65 14.31 3.49
C PRO A 8 -7.92 15.52 4.04
N GLU A 9 -8.44 16.15 5.10
CA GLU A 9 -7.85 17.30 5.76
C GLU A 9 -6.51 16.99 6.45
N LEU A 10 -6.24 15.70 6.75
CA LEU A 10 -5.04 15.25 7.44
C LEU A 10 -4.01 14.61 6.51
N ILE A 11 -4.26 14.56 5.21
CA ILE A 11 -3.30 13.99 4.21
C ILE A 11 -1.92 14.66 4.32
N LYS A 12 -1.88 15.98 4.63
CA LYS A 12 -0.62 16.73 4.80
C LYS A 12 -0.10 16.77 6.24
N ASP A 13 -0.80 16.12 7.17
CA ASP A 13 -0.39 16.02 8.58
C ASP A 13 -0.53 14.56 9.07
N PRO A 14 0.34 13.66 8.58
CA PRO A 14 0.26 12.25 8.92
C PRO A 14 0.50 11.98 10.42
N ALA A 15 1.29 12.81 11.11
CA ALA A 15 1.50 12.68 12.54
C ALA A 15 0.20 12.95 13.33
N ARG A 16 -0.56 13.96 12.92
CA ARG A 16 -1.88 14.24 13.50
C ARG A 16 -2.89 13.16 13.18
N PHE A 17 -2.84 12.58 11.97
CA PHE A 17 -3.68 11.46 11.59
C PHE A 17 -3.48 10.26 12.53
N VAL A 18 -2.23 9.94 12.89
CA VAL A 18 -1.90 8.87 13.87
C VAL A 18 -2.56 9.14 15.22
N GLU A 19 -2.49 10.36 15.73
CA GLU A 19 -3.14 10.73 17.01
C GLU A 19 -4.67 10.57 16.95
N VAL A 20 -5.29 11.01 15.86
CA VAL A 20 -6.74 10.87 15.66
C VAL A 20 -7.13 9.41 15.61
N THR A 21 -6.35 8.59 14.90
CA THR A 21 -6.54 7.14 14.81
C THR A 21 -6.50 6.48 16.20
N ALA A 22 -5.50 6.83 17.01
CA ALA A 22 -5.38 6.34 18.38
C ALA A 22 -6.53 6.81 19.27
N GLY A 23 -6.88 8.10 19.20
CA GLY A 23 -7.99 8.69 19.95
C GLY A 23 -9.36 8.08 19.61
N ALA A 24 -9.53 7.57 18.39
CA ALA A 24 -10.71 6.84 17.94
C ALA A 24 -10.70 5.36 18.37
N GLY A 25 -9.67 4.89 19.07
CA GLY A 25 -9.58 3.53 19.62
C GLY A 25 -9.08 2.47 18.65
N TRP A 26 -8.60 2.85 17.47
CA TRP A 26 -7.95 1.93 16.55
C TRP A 26 -6.62 1.42 17.11
N LYS A 27 -6.21 0.23 16.64
CA LYS A 27 -4.93 -0.41 17.03
C LYS A 27 -3.88 -0.33 15.94
N ALA A 28 -4.28 0.10 14.75
CA ALA A 28 -3.39 0.21 13.60
C ALA A 28 -3.81 1.37 12.70
N THR A 29 -2.86 1.90 11.93
CA THR A 29 -3.04 3.05 11.05
C THR A 29 -2.43 2.79 9.68
N GLY A 30 -3.04 3.33 8.62
CA GLY A 30 -2.35 3.63 7.38
C GLY A 30 -1.58 4.94 7.50
N VAL A 31 -0.64 5.18 6.59
CA VAL A 31 0.15 6.41 6.54
C VAL A 31 0.15 6.95 5.11
N TRP A 32 -0.29 8.20 4.94
CA TRP A 32 -0.22 8.87 3.65
C TRP A 32 1.14 9.51 3.43
N PHE A 33 1.76 9.19 2.30
CA PHE A 33 3.03 9.78 1.87
C PHE A 33 2.78 10.91 0.86
N ASP A 34 3.03 12.14 1.27
CA ASP A 34 3.01 13.29 0.37
C ASP A 34 4.46 13.64 -0.02
N GLN A 35 4.86 13.26 -1.25
CA GLN A 35 6.22 13.45 -1.74
C GLN A 35 6.72 14.89 -1.65
N GLU A 36 5.83 15.89 -1.81
CA GLU A 36 6.20 17.30 -1.82
C GLU A 36 6.59 17.82 -0.43
N SER A 37 5.99 17.26 0.61
CA SER A 37 6.17 17.72 1.99
C SER A 37 6.88 16.72 2.91
N TRP A 38 7.08 15.47 2.46
CA TRP A 38 7.71 14.44 3.28
C TRP A 38 9.20 14.69 3.49
N SER A 39 9.66 14.43 4.71
CA SER A 39 11.06 14.56 5.09
C SER A 39 11.42 13.52 6.17
N SER A 40 12.72 13.35 6.43
CA SER A 40 13.18 12.49 7.53
C SER A 40 12.67 12.97 8.91
N THR A 41 12.34 14.25 9.06
CA THR A 41 11.70 14.77 10.26
C THR A 41 10.25 14.28 10.35
N THR A 42 9.53 14.24 9.22
CA THR A 42 8.17 13.69 9.15
C THR A 42 8.18 12.20 9.52
N SER A 43 9.07 11.40 8.94
CA SER A 43 9.20 9.98 9.29
C SER A 43 9.42 9.76 10.79
N ARG A 44 10.35 10.50 11.40
CA ARG A 44 10.62 10.39 12.84
C ARG A 44 9.43 10.78 13.70
N GLU A 45 8.73 11.84 13.34
CA GLU A 45 7.55 12.30 14.10
C GLU A 45 6.39 11.31 13.99
N VAL A 46 6.11 10.80 12.78
CA VAL A 46 5.09 9.78 12.54
C VAL A 46 5.43 8.50 13.30
N LYS A 47 6.67 8.01 13.21
CA LYS A 47 7.13 6.83 13.95
C LYS A 47 6.96 7.01 15.44
N ARG A 48 7.39 8.15 15.97
CA ARG A 48 7.26 8.46 17.40
C ARG A 48 5.79 8.43 17.83
N ARG A 49 4.86 9.03 17.06
CA ARG A 49 3.43 9.01 17.38
C ARG A 49 2.84 7.61 17.36
N ILE A 50 3.26 6.77 16.40
CA ILE A 50 2.86 5.37 16.33
C ILE A 50 3.29 4.62 17.59
N ASP A 51 4.57 4.76 17.98
CA ASP A 51 5.14 4.11 19.16
C ASP A 51 4.50 4.60 20.47
N ASP A 52 4.39 5.92 20.65
CA ASP A 52 3.80 6.54 21.84
C ASP A 52 2.34 6.12 22.08
N ASN A 53 1.60 5.80 21.00
CA ASN A 53 0.20 5.37 21.06
C ASN A 53 0.01 3.85 20.98
N GLY A 54 1.09 3.07 20.84
CA GLY A 54 1.04 1.62 20.72
C GLY A 54 0.27 1.14 19.50
N LEU A 55 0.36 1.88 18.38
CA LEU A 55 -0.26 1.51 17.09
C LEU A 55 0.70 0.69 16.26
N GLU A 56 0.14 -0.02 15.27
CA GLU A 56 0.88 -0.63 14.16
C GLU A 56 0.70 0.19 12.89
N ALA A 57 1.78 0.42 12.13
CA ALA A 57 1.70 0.95 10.78
C ALA A 57 1.43 -0.21 9.81
N VAL A 58 0.19 -0.33 9.33
CA VAL A 58 -0.20 -1.43 8.42
C VAL A 58 0.32 -1.20 7.03
N ASP A 59 0.16 0.01 6.52
CA ASP A 59 0.54 0.36 5.16
C ASP A 59 0.99 1.80 5.02
N MET A 60 1.67 2.08 3.93
CA MET A 60 1.94 3.43 3.44
C MET A 60 1.44 3.56 1.99
N GLU A 61 0.81 4.69 1.68
CA GLU A 61 0.11 4.96 0.42
C GLU A 61 0.70 6.20 -0.29
N VAL A 62 0.82 6.27 -1.61
CA VAL A 62 0.54 5.28 -2.65
C VAL A 62 1.59 5.42 -3.75
N ILE A 63 2.17 4.32 -4.20
CA ILE A 63 3.00 4.29 -5.41
C ILE A 63 2.10 4.14 -6.63
N ARG A 64 2.28 5.05 -7.61
CA ARG A 64 1.56 5.02 -8.90
C ARG A 64 2.54 4.66 -10.00
N LEU A 65 2.47 3.42 -10.49
CA LEU A 65 3.32 2.97 -11.60
C LEU A 65 3.06 3.77 -12.87
N GLY A 66 4.11 4.00 -13.64
CA GLY A 66 4.09 4.91 -14.79
C GLY A 66 4.45 6.36 -14.45
N ARG A 67 4.66 6.68 -13.16
CA ARG A 67 5.30 7.92 -12.69
C ARG A 67 6.79 7.68 -12.40
N SER A 68 7.50 8.70 -11.89
CA SER A 68 8.92 8.56 -11.59
C SER A 68 9.18 7.43 -10.56
N ILE A 69 10.15 6.56 -10.86
CA ILE A 69 10.61 5.49 -9.97
C ILE A 69 11.22 6.06 -8.68
N ASP A 70 11.78 7.28 -8.71
CA ASP A 70 12.34 7.92 -7.53
C ASP A 70 11.29 8.17 -6.45
N THR A 71 10.03 8.42 -6.86
CA THR A 71 8.90 8.53 -5.92
C THR A 71 8.68 7.22 -5.17
N GLY A 72 8.73 6.09 -5.88
CA GLY A 72 8.59 4.77 -5.27
C GLY A 72 9.69 4.48 -4.25
N LYS A 73 10.95 4.78 -4.61
CA LYS A 73 12.09 4.63 -3.70
C LYS A 73 11.95 5.47 -2.44
N ALA A 74 11.60 6.75 -2.58
CA ALA A 74 11.43 7.65 -1.43
C ALA A 74 10.31 7.17 -0.48
N LEU A 75 9.20 6.65 -1.04
CA LEU A 75 8.12 6.09 -0.23
C LEU A 75 8.55 4.80 0.49
N ILE A 76 9.31 3.91 -0.15
CA ILE A 76 9.84 2.70 0.48
C ILE A 76 10.79 3.04 1.63
N GLU A 77 11.69 4.02 1.44
CA GLU A 77 12.58 4.51 2.50
C GLU A 77 11.77 5.07 3.69
N ALA A 78 10.75 5.88 3.41
CA ALA A 78 9.85 6.40 4.44
C ALA A 78 9.07 5.30 5.16
N ALA A 79 8.56 4.29 4.43
CA ALA A 79 7.85 3.14 4.99
C ALA A 79 8.75 2.34 5.94
N TYR A 80 10.00 2.13 5.57
CA TYR A 80 11.00 1.50 6.43
C TYR A 80 11.22 2.28 7.73
N GLU A 81 11.44 3.61 7.63
CA GLU A 81 11.66 4.48 8.79
C GLU A 81 10.44 4.52 9.73
N VAL A 82 9.23 4.50 9.18
CA VAL A 82 7.97 4.52 9.95
C VAL A 82 7.64 3.13 10.52
N GLY A 83 8.13 2.06 9.90
CA GLY A 83 7.86 0.67 10.27
C GLY A 83 6.58 0.12 9.67
N ALA A 84 6.14 0.68 8.52
CA ALA A 84 5.01 0.15 7.77
C ALA A 84 5.33 -1.23 7.18
N LYS A 85 4.33 -2.12 7.17
CA LYS A 85 4.49 -3.51 6.72
C LYS A 85 4.15 -3.70 5.26
N ASN A 86 3.32 -2.85 4.70
CA ASN A 86 2.85 -2.95 3.34
C ASN A 86 2.94 -1.59 2.63
N ILE A 87 3.06 -1.62 1.32
CA ILE A 87 2.97 -0.44 0.46
C ILE A 87 1.89 -0.68 -0.58
N LEU A 88 0.94 0.24 -0.64
CA LEU A 88 -0.11 0.25 -1.66
C LEU A 88 0.45 0.73 -2.99
N VAL A 89 0.24 -0.07 -4.04
CA VAL A 89 0.65 0.24 -5.41
C VAL A 89 -0.52 0.13 -6.36
N VAL A 90 -0.67 1.11 -7.24
CA VAL A 90 -1.65 1.09 -8.34
C VAL A 90 -0.93 1.23 -9.67
N SER A 91 -1.46 0.61 -10.73
CA SER A 91 -0.87 0.68 -12.07
C SER A 91 -1.83 1.31 -13.09
N SER A 92 -1.30 2.28 -13.82
CA SER A 92 -1.92 2.84 -15.03
C SER A 92 -1.10 2.54 -16.30
N LEU A 93 -0.12 1.64 -16.20
CA LEU A 93 0.66 1.17 -17.34
C LEU A 93 -0.22 0.31 -18.25
N HIS A 94 0.05 0.34 -19.56
CA HIS A 94 -0.80 -0.33 -20.53
C HIS A 94 -0.58 -1.85 -20.62
N SER A 95 0.53 -2.35 -20.12
CA SER A 95 0.96 -3.76 -20.20
C SER A 95 1.11 -4.36 -18.80
N PHE A 96 0.63 -5.59 -18.61
CA PHE A 96 0.85 -6.36 -17.38
C PHE A 96 2.33 -6.71 -17.20
N GLY A 97 3.06 -6.97 -18.30
CA GLY A 97 4.50 -7.19 -18.24
C GLY A 97 5.25 -5.95 -17.71
N GLU A 98 4.97 -4.74 -18.24
CA GLU A 98 5.56 -3.51 -17.71
C GLU A 98 5.19 -3.26 -16.24
N THR A 99 3.96 -3.59 -15.85
CA THR A 99 3.52 -3.51 -14.46
C THR A 99 4.32 -4.47 -13.58
N ALA A 100 4.49 -5.72 -14.01
CA ALA A 100 5.24 -6.75 -13.29
C ALA A 100 6.73 -6.38 -13.17
N ASP A 101 7.35 -5.85 -14.23
CA ASP A 101 8.75 -5.39 -14.20
C ASP A 101 8.97 -4.29 -13.16
N GLN A 102 8.08 -3.30 -13.11
CA GLN A 102 8.17 -2.23 -12.11
C GLN A 102 7.88 -2.74 -10.70
N LEU A 103 6.92 -3.65 -10.51
CA LEU A 103 6.66 -4.28 -9.22
C LEU A 103 7.86 -5.09 -8.74
N SER A 104 8.48 -5.90 -9.61
CA SER A 104 9.69 -6.68 -9.29
C SER A 104 10.83 -5.77 -8.81
N HIS A 105 11.00 -4.62 -9.47
CA HIS A 105 11.99 -3.63 -9.03
C HIS A 105 11.66 -3.06 -7.64
N LEU A 106 10.40 -2.68 -7.38
CA LEU A 106 9.97 -2.18 -6.07
C LEU A 106 10.12 -3.25 -4.98
N CYS A 107 9.78 -4.50 -5.28
CA CYS A 107 9.97 -5.64 -4.37
C CYS A 107 11.44 -5.78 -3.96
N SER A 108 12.36 -5.67 -4.92
CA SER A 108 13.80 -5.72 -4.63
C SER A 108 14.27 -4.56 -3.73
N LEU A 109 13.73 -3.35 -3.92
CA LEU A 109 14.03 -2.21 -3.06
C LEU A 109 13.46 -2.36 -1.64
N ALA A 110 12.31 -3.04 -1.50
CA ALA A 110 11.58 -3.21 -0.26
C ALA A 110 12.05 -4.42 0.58
N GLU A 111 12.84 -5.34 -0.01
CA GLU A 111 13.24 -6.60 0.60
C GLU A 111 13.95 -6.41 1.95
N ALA A 112 14.89 -5.46 2.03
CA ALA A 112 15.67 -5.20 3.25
C ALA A 112 14.81 -4.74 4.44
N GLY A 113 13.60 -4.20 4.18
CA GLY A 113 12.67 -3.71 5.19
C GLY A 113 11.60 -4.71 5.61
N ASP A 114 11.59 -5.92 5.05
CA ASP A 114 10.50 -6.88 5.23
C ASP A 114 9.12 -6.26 4.92
N ILE A 115 9.09 -5.48 3.81
CA ILE A 115 7.91 -4.75 3.35
C ILE A 115 7.30 -5.47 2.16
N THR A 116 5.99 -5.69 2.18
CA THR A 116 5.24 -6.28 1.06
C THR A 116 4.74 -5.18 0.13
N ILE A 117 4.98 -5.36 -1.16
CA ILE A 117 4.46 -4.49 -2.23
C ILE A 117 3.10 -5.02 -2.67
N CYS A 118 2.03 -4.27 -2.41
CA CYS A 118 0.65 -4.73 -2.59
C CYS A 118 -0.01 -4.03 -3.77
N LEU A 119 -0.28 -4.79 -4.83
CA LEU A 119 -1.00 -4.29 -6.01
C LEU A 119 -2.49 -4.20 -5.72
N GLU A 120 -3.06 -3.03 -5.91
CA GLU A 120 -4.50 -2.80 -5.85
C GLU A 120 -5.11 -2.78 -7.25
N PHE A 121 -6.18 -3.55 -7.46
CA PHE A 121 -6.94 -3.52 -8.69
C PHE A 121 -8.14 -2.56 -8.60
N MET A 122 -8.35 -1.77 -9.66
CA MET A 122 -9.44 -0.79 -9.74
C MET A 122 -9.96 -0.68 -11.16
N ARG A 123 -11.29 -0.66 -11.38
CA ARG A 123 -11.90 -0.63 -12.71
C ARG A 123 -11.46 0.50 -13.64
N PHE A 124 -10.94 1.57 -13.09
CA PHE A 124 -10.49 2.75 -13.83
C PHE A 124 -8.96 2.79 -14.05
N THR A 125 -8.26 1.72 -13.68
CA THR A 125 -6.83 1.51 -13.95
C THR A 125 -6.66 0.44 -15.04
N SER A 126 -5.43 0.08 -15.36
CA SER A 126 -5.15 -1.03 -16.30
C SER A 126 -5.36 -2.40 -15.64
N VAL A 127 -5.13 -2.52 -14.34
CA VAL A 127 -5.42 -3.73 -13.55
C VAL A 127 -6.81 -3.57 -12.94
N LYS A 128 -7.83 -4.17 -13.56
CA LYS A 128 -9.25 -3.83 -13.31
C LYS A 128 -9.98 -4.79 -12.39
N SER A 129 -9.43 -6.00 -12.20
CA SER A 129 -10.07 -7.11 -11.49
C SER A 129 -9.06 -7.93 -10.72
N LEU A 130 -9.55 -8.80 -9.85
CA LEU A 130 -8.71 -9.80 -9.18
C LEU A 130 -7.97 -10.69 -10.18
N SER A 131 -8.64 -11.10 -11.26
CA SER A 131 -8.00 -11.92 -12.31
C SER A 131 -6.82 -11.22 -12.95
N ASP A 132 -6.94 -9.91 -13.25
CA ASP A 132 -5.84 -9.12 -13.80
C ASP A 132 -4.69 -9.00 -12.79
N ALA A 133 -5.01 -8.77 -11.51
CA ALA A 133 -4.00 -8.66 -10.46
C ALA A 133 -3.25 -9.98 -10.24
N LEU A 134 -3.94 -11.11 -10.28
CA LEU A 134 -3.33 -12.45 -10.20
C LEU A 134 -2.39 -12.70 -11.38
N GLU A 135 -2.80 -12.34 -12.62
CA GLU A 135 -1.95 -12.47 -13.80
C GLU A 135 -0.68 -11.63 -13.68
N VAL A 136 -0.79 -10.39 -13.17
CA VAL A 136 0.38 -9.54 -12.95
C VAL A 136 1.28 -10.11 -11.87
N VAL A 137 0.75 -10.54 -10.72
CA VAL A 137 1.54 -11.06 -9.60
C VAL A 137 2.24 -12.37 -9.98
N GLU A 138 1.62 -13.21 -10.83
CA GLU A 138 2.26 -14.44 -11.35
C GLU A 138 3.52 -14.13 -12.20
N LEU A 139 3.55 -12.96 -12.86
CA LEU A 139 4.72 -12.50 -13.63
C LEU A 139 5.82 -11.92 -12.73
N VAL A 140 5.51 -11.57 -11.48
CA VAL A 140 6.45 -11.00 -10.51
C VAL A 140 7.17 -12.13 -9.78
N ASP A 141 8.43 -12.37 -10.07
CA ASP A 141 9.25 -13.36 -9.37
C ASP A 141 9.86 -12.77 -8.08
N ALA A 142 9.00 -12.47 -7.08
CA ALA A 142 9.43 -11.92 -5.79
C ALA A 142 8.54 -12.44 -4.65
N PRO A 143 9.15 -12.80 -3.49
CA PRO A 143 8.42 -13.37 -2.36
C PRO A 143 7.60 -12.32 -1.57
N ASN A 144 7.90 -11.03 -1.75
CA ASN A 144 7.27 -9.91 -1.05
C ASN A 144 6.32 -9.10 -1.94
N VAL A 145 5.66 -9.74 -2.90
CA VAL A 145 4.54 -9.19 -3.65
C VAL A 145 3.22 -9.71 -3.10
N GLY A 146 2.19 -8.87 -3.08
CA GLY A 146 0.84 -9.24 -2.69
C GLY A 146 -0.23 -8.44 -3.42
N ILE A 147 -1.48 -8.73 -3.12
CA ILE A 147 -2.65 -8.05 -3.65
C ILE A 147 -3.41 -7.41 -2.49
N LEU A 148 -3.69 -6.11 -2.60
CA LEU A 148 -4.60 -5.44 -1.67
C LEU A 148 -6.05 -5.70 -2.09
N LEU A 149 -6.86 -6.18 -1.14
CA LEU A 149 -8.30 -6.28 -1.29
C LEU A 149 -8.97 -5.03 -0.69
N ASP A 150 -9.34 -4.07 -1.53
CA ASP A 150 -10.27 -3.00 -1.17
C ASP A 150 -11.69 -3.46 -1.51
N LEU A 151 -12.58 -3.50 -0.52
CA LEU A 151 -13.94 -4.01 -0.69
C LEU A 151 -14.75 -3.22 -1.74
N LEU A 152 -14.52 -1.90 -1.84
CA LEU A 152 -15.16 -1.08 -2.87
C LEU A 152 -14.75 -1.56 -4.27
N HIS A 153 -13.46 -1.83 -4.46
CA HIS A 153 -12.91 -2.27 -5.74
C HIS A 153 -13.25 -3.73 -6.05
N VAL A 154 -13.31 -4.60 -5.04
CA VAL A 154 -13.84 -5.97 -5.16
C VAL A 154 -15.27 -5.94 -5.72
N VAL A 155 -16.16 -5.17 -5.09
CA VAL A 155 -17.56 -5.06 -5.54
C VAL A 155 -17.67 -4.42 -6.93
N ARG A 156 -16.93 -3.34 -7.19
CA ARG A 156 -16.98 -2.61 -8.48
C ARG A 156 -16.39 -3.39 -9.65
N SER A 157 -15.42 -4.26 -9.40
CA SER A 157 -14.84 -5.12 -10.45
C SER A 157 -15.74 -6.29 -10.80
N GLY A 158 -16.70 -6.62 -9.95
CA GLY A 158 -17.54 -7.81 -10.07
C GLY A 158 -16.85 -9.08 -9.55
N THR A 159 -15.72 -8.94 -8.88
CA THR A 159 -15.02 -10.04 -8.20
C THR A 159 -15.92 -10.64 -7.12
N THR A 160 -16.05 -11.95 -7.13
CA THR A 160 -16.86 -12.70 -6.17
C THR A 160 -16.03 -13.19 -4.98
N PHE A 161 -16.67 -13.39 -3.83
CA PHE A 161 -15.98 -13.98 -2.68
C PHE A 161 -15.48 -15.41 -2.95
N LYS A 162 -16.12 -16.16 -3.85
CA LYS A 162 -15.67 -17.49 -4.27
C LYS A 162 -14.33 -17.43 -5.02
N GLU A 163 -14.13 -16.41 -5.84
CA GLU A 163 -12.83 -16.21 -6.51
C GLU A 163 -11.73 -15.89 -5.51
N ILE A 164 -12.03 -15.06 -4.50
CA ILE A 164 -11.08 -14.75 -3.42
C ILE A 164 -10.77 -15.99 -2.58
N GLU A 165 -11.79 -16.78 -2.20
CA GLU A 165 -11.63 -18.02 -1.43
C GLU A 165 -10.82 -19.09 -2.16
N ALA A 166 -10.79 -19.07 -3.49
CA ALA A 166 -10.01 -19.99 -4.31
C ALA A 166 -8.50 -19.66 -4.38
N CYS A 167 -8.10 -18.46 -3.93
CA CYS A 167 -6.72 -18.02 -3.94
C CYS A 167 -5.97 -18.45 -2.67
N ASP A 168 -4.63 -18.50 -2.74
CA ASP A 168 -3.80 -18.61 -1.54
C ASP A 168 -3.99 -17.36 -0.68
N PRO A 169 -4.42 -17.47 0.59
CA PRO A 169 -4.62 -16.31 1.46
C PRO A 169 -3.35 -15.50 1.71
N LYS A 170 -2.16 -16.08 1.50
CA LYS A 170 -0.88 -15.36 1.60
C LYS A 170 -0.72 -14.26 0.56
N LEU A 171 -1.49 -14.32 -0.54
CA LEU A 171 -1.50 -13.26 -1.55
C LEU A 171 -2.16 -11.97 -1.05
N PHE A 172 -2.92 -12.03 0.05
CA PHE A 172 -3.69 -10.92 0.58
C PHE A 172 -3.18 -10.49 1.96
N PRO A 173 -2.06 -9.78 2.06
CA PRO A 173 -1.45 -9.42 3.34
C PRO A 173 -2.32 -8.51 4.19
N TYR A 174 -3.17 -7.70 3.57
CA TYR A 174 -4.16 -6.87 4.26
C TYR A 174 -5.34 -6.50 3.34
N ALA A 175 -6.39 -5.92 3.94
CA ALA A 175 -7.57 -5.45 3.22
C ALA A 175 -8.00 -4.06 3.73
N GLN A 176 -8.65 -3.29 2.87
CA GLN A 176 -9.31 -2.02 3.18
C GLN A 176 -10.84 -2.17 3.08
N TRP A 177 -11.57 -1.49 4.03
CA TRP A 177 -13.02 -1.58 4.18
C TRP A 177 -13.64 -0.19 4.16
#